data_362cd2f82452059c85f05a96322f8c3a
#
_entry.id   362cd2f82452059c85f05a96322f8c3a
#
_cell.length_a   1.000
_cell.length_b   1.000
_cell.length_c   1.000
_cell.angle_alpha   90.00
_cell.angle_beta   90.00
_cell.angle_gamma   90.00
#
_symmetry.space_group_name_H-M   'P 1'
#
loop_
_entity.id
_entity.type
_entity.pdbx_description
1 polymer ?
#
loop_
_entity_poly.entity_id
_entity_poly.type
_entity_poly.pdbx_seq_one_letter_code
_entity_poly.pdbx_strand_id
1 'polypeptide(L)'
;IEFIKLCTNNYKCKFFLATGKKYEEQEILKKILNSNFKNFCKALDNLTISETLPIIKICNLAVCNDTSFSHLSAALEVETIVLMTDSPLLYGSYSPKMHPIIPDGETTVTHNTLGKDKINPEKIFNKMKEILKLS
;
A
#
# COMPACT_ATOMS: atom_id res chain seq x y z
N ILE A 1 -4.76 -6.12 6.87
CA ILE A 1 -4.55 -7.52 7.27
C ILE A 1 -5.00 -8.49 6.18
N GLU A 2 -6.23 -8.37 5.63
CA GLU A 2 -6.72 -9.31 4.60
C GLU A 2 -5.80 -9.40 3.37
N PHE A 3 -5.28 -8.29 2.89
CA PHE A 3 -4.31 -8.30 1.78
C PHE A 3 -3.04 -9.11 2.14
N ILE A 4 -2.50 -8.91 3.36
CA ILE A 4 -1.33 -9.67 3.84
C ILE A 4 -1.65 -11.16 3.88
N LYS A 5 -2.84 -11.52 4.38
CA LYS A 5 -3.31 -12.91 4.44
C LYS A 5 -3.39 -13.54 3.04
N LEU A 6 -3.99 -12.83 2.08
CA LEU A 6 -4.07 -13.31 0.70
C LEU A 6 -2.68 -13.56 0.10
N CYS A 7 -1.75 -12.64 0.32
CA CYS A 7 -0.38 -12.80 -0.18
C CYS A 7 0.35 -13.98 0.47
N THR A 8 0.35 -14.05 1.79
CA THR A 8 1.10 -15.09 2.53
C THR A 8 0.54 -16.49 2.32
N ASN A 9 -0.75 -16.62 2.04
CA ASN A 9 -1.37 -17.90 1.72
C ASN A 9 -1.00 -18.42 0.32
N ASN A 10 -0.62 -17.53 -0.58
CA ASN A 10 -0.39 -17.89 -1.99
C ASN A 10 1.07 -17.78 -2.42
N TYR A 11 1.87 -16.96 -1.73
CA TYR A 11 3.23 -16.65 -2.14
C TYR A 11 4.19 -16.57 -0.98
N LYS A 12 5.44 -16.89 -1.23
CA LYS A 12 6.54 -16.61 -0.29
C LYS A 12 6.90 -15.12 -0.39
N CYS A 13 6.47 -14.34 0.60
CA CYS A 13 6.64 -12.90 0.59
C CYS A 13 6.92 -12.34 1.98
N LYS A 14 7.41 -11.11 2.03
CA LYS A 14 7.62 -10.33 3.24
C LYS A 14 7.11 -8.90 3.03
N PHE A 15 6.77 -8.25 4.12
CA PHE A 15 6.21 -6.90 4.14
C PHE A 15 7.05 -5.97 4.99
N PHE A 16 7.33 -4.79 4.47
CA PHE A 16 7.79 -3.66 5.25
C PHE A 16 6.60 -2.73 5.51
N LEU A 17 6.39 -2.39 6.76
CA LEU A 17 5.24 -1.58 7.18
C LEU A 17 5.72 -0.17 7.52
N ALA A 18 5.44 0.78 6.65
CA ALA A 18 5.75 2.19 6.85
C ALA A 18 4.51 2.93 7.35
N THR A 19 4.59 3.50 8.53
CA THR A 19 3.51 4.29 9.15
C THR A 19 4.05 5.60 9.68
N GLY A 20 3.18 6.60 9.79
CA GLY A 20 3.46 7.82 10.51
C GLY A 20 3.39 7.64 12.03
N LYS A 21 3.44 8.76 12.75
CA LYS A 21 3.43 8.79 14.22
C LYS A 21 2.06 9.08 14.83
N LYS A 22 1.02 9.25 14.00
CA LYS A 22 -0.35 9.47 14.49
C LYS A 22 -0.85 8.24 15.24
N TYR A 23 -1.68 8.47 16.24
CA TYR A 23 -2.21 7.42 17.10
C TYR A 23 -2.89 6.30 16.29
N GLU A 24 -3.75 6.67 15.36
CA GLU A 24 -4.51 5.71 14.54
C GLU A 24 -3.58 4.83 13.69
N GLU A 25 -2.53 5.41 13.13
CA GLU A 25 -1.53 4.67 12.33
C GLU A 25 -0.75 3.69 13.20
N GLN A 26 -0.34 4.11 14.41
CA GLN A 26 0.37 3.26 15.36
C GLN A 26 -0.51 2.12 15.88
N GLU A 27 -1.82 2.33 16.07
CA GLU A 27 -2.74 1.28 16.47
C GLU A 27 -2.91 0.23 15.36
N ILE A 28 -2.97 0.65 14.09
CA ILE A 28 -3.01 -0.27 12.95
C ILE A 28 -1.71 -1.10 12.90
N LEU A 29 -0.57 -0.46 13.06
CA LEU A 29 0.73 -1.14 13.09
C LEU A 29 0.79 -2.20 14.20
N LYS A 30 0.40 -1.84 15.42
CA LYS A 30 0.34 -2.78 16.55
C LYS A 30 -0.58 -3.95 16.24
N LYS A 31 -1.74 -3.70 15.66
CA LYS A 31 -2.70 -4.75 15.30
C LYS A 31 -2.09 -5.77 14.33
N ILE A 32 -1.32 -5.31 13.35
CA ILE A 32 -0.63 -6.20 12.40
C ILE A 32 0.49 -6.98 13.11
N LEU A 33 1.33 -6.29 13.89
CA LEU A 33 2.46 -6.91 14.60
C LEU A 33 2.04 -7.89 15.71
N ASN A 34 0.80 -7.80 16.19
CA ASN A 34 0.23 -8.73 17.16
C ASN A 34 -0.60 -9.84 16.48
N SER A 35 -0.71 -9.83 15.16
CA SER A 35 -1.44 -10.86 14.41
C SER A 35 -0.57 -12.10 14.12
N ASN A 36 -1.19 -13.12 13.54
CA ASN A 36 -0.50 -14.31 13.06
C ASN A 36 0.48 -14.02 11.90
N PHE A 37 0.44 -12.82 11.34
CA PHE A 37 1.29 -12.41 10.21
C PHE A 37 2.54 -11.65 10.62
N LYS A 38 2.77 -11.48 11.93
CA LYS A 38 3.93 -10.72 12.46
C LYS A 38 5.27 -11.17 11.90
N ASN A 39 5.46 -12.47 11.68
CA ASN A 39 6.73 -13.03 11.20
C ASN A 39 7.01 -12.72 9.72
N PHE A 40 5.99 -12.27 8.98
CA PHE A 40 6.12 -11.82 7.59
C PHE A 40 6.35 -10.31 7.48
N CYS A 41 6.27 -9.58 8.59
CA CYS A 41 6.22 -8.13 8.62
C CYS A 41 7.39 -7.53 9.42
N LYS A 42 7.91 -6.42 8.92
CA LYS A 42 8.90 -5.60 9.63
C LYS A 42 8.46 -4.15 9.62
N ALA A 43 8.35 -3.54 10.80
CA ALA A 43 8.00 -2.14 10.94
C ALA A 43 9.17 -1.22 10.60
N LEU A 44 8.88 -0.11 9.93
CA LEU A 44 9.84 0.93 9.56
C LEU A 44 9.56 2.25 10.29
N ASP A 45 8.71 2.25 11.30
CA ASP A 45 8.24 3.45 11.99
C ASP A 45 9.34 4.18 12.79
N ASN A 46 10.46 3.51 13.08
CA ASN A 46 11.62 4.11 13.74
C ASN A 46 12.64 4.74 12.78
N LEU A 47 12.42 4.60 11.47
CA LEU A 47 13.29 5.15 10.44
C LEU A 47 12.82 6.52 9.99
N THR A 48 13.75 7.38 9.58
CA THR A 48 13.43 8.61 8.84
C THR A 48 12.99 8.24 7.42
N ILE A 49 12.34 9.17 6.72
CA ILE A 49 11.98 8.99 5.32
C ILE A 49 13.23 8.65 4.48
N SER A 50 14.32 9.38 4.67
CA SER A 50 15.59 9.12 3.96
C SER A 50 16.12 7.70 4.19
N GLU A 51 16.00 7.19 5.39
CA GLU A 51 16.42 5.83 5.74
C GLU A 51 15.52 4.74 5.12
N THR A 52 14.27 5.07 4.81
CA THR A 52 13.35 4.13 4.14
C THR A 52 13.59 4.00 2.64
N LEU A 53 14.20 4.98 1.98
CA LEU A 53 14.37 4.99 0.52
C LEU A 53 15.08 3.75 -0.03
N PRO A 54 16.24 3.30 0.52
CA PRO A 54 16.90 2.09 0.05
C PRO A 54 16.04 0.84 0.22
N ILE A 55 15.22 0.79 1.28
CA ILE A 55 14.32 -0.32 1.55
C ILE A 55 13.19 -0.36 0.53
N ILE A 56 12.59 0.81 0.23
CA ILE A 56 11.55 0.94 -0.80
C ILE A 56 12.12 0.47 -2.15
N LYS A 57 13.32 0.90 -2.50
CA LYS A 57 13.95 0.61 -3.79
C LYS A 57 14.11 -0.89 -4.06
N ILE A 58 14.30 -1.71 -3.04
CA ILE A 58 14.47 -3.17 -3.20
C ILE A 58 13.13 -3.92 -3.19
N CYS A 59 12.01 -3.25 -2.91
CA CYS A 59 10.71 -3.88 -2.93
C CYS A 59 10.24 -4.17 -4.37
N ASN A 60 9.52 -5.27 -4.53
CA ASN A 60 8.89 -5.61 -5.81
C ASN A 60 7.65 -4.77 -6.07
N LEU A 61 6.98 -4.33 -5.01
CA LEU A 61 5.73 -3.60 -5.07
C LEU A 61 5.58 -2.75 -3.81
N ALA A 62 5.03 -1.56 -3.97
CA ALA A 62 4.53 -0.74 -2.88
C ALA A 62 3.00 -0.67 -2.94
N VAL A 63 2.35 -0.73 -1.79
CA VAL A 63 0.90 -0.51 -1.64
C VAL A 63 0.72 0.63 -0.64
N CYS A 64 0.22 1.74 -1.10
CA CYS A 64 0.17 2.98 -0.32
C CYS A 64 -1.18 3.67 -0.47
N ASN A 65 -1.57 4.43 0.54
CA ASN A 65 -2.55 5.49 0.34
C ASN A 65 -1.92 6.62 -0.51
N ASP A 66 -2.71 7.62 -0.90
CA ASP A 66 -2.18 8.84 -1.52
C ASP A 66 -1.42 9.65 -0.47
N THR A 67 -0.14 9.36 -0.33
CA THR A 67 0.77 9.95 0.66
C THR A 67 2.14 10.16 0.03
N SER A 68 3.07 10.76 0.78
CA SER A 68 4.45 10.91 0.32
C SER A 68 5.09 9.58 -0.10
N PHE A 69 4.74 8.48 0.54
CA PHE A 69 5.29 7.16 0.19
C PHE A 69 4.87 6.69 -1.20
N SER A 70 3.65 6.98 -1.66
CA SER A 70 3.23 6.63 -3.02
C SER A 70 4.05 7.38 -4.07
N HIS A 71 4.31 8.65 -3.83
CA HIS A 71 5.11 9.49 -4.73
C HIS A 71 6.59 9.07 -4.73
N LEU A 72 7.16 8.81 -3.56
CA LEU A 72 8.55 8.34 -3.41
C LEU A 72 8.76 6.98 -4.08
N SER A 73 7.84 6.05 -3.88
CA SER A 73 7.92 4.71 -4.48
C SER A 73 7.91 4.79 -6.00
N ALA A 74 7.00 5.56 -6.57
CA ALA A 74 6.93 5.77 -8.01
C ALA A 74 8.18 6.48 -8.56
N ALA A 75 8.69 7.49 -7.84
CA ALA A 75 9.92 8.19 -8.22
C ALA A 75 11.15 7.27 -8.19
N LEU A 76 11.17 6.28 -7.30
CA LEU A 76 12.19 5.24 -7.25
C LEU A 76 11.97 4.12 -8.27
N GLU A 77 11.00 4.27 -9.14
CA GLU A 77 10.61 3.30 -10.18
C GLU A 77 10.15 1.95 -9.63
N VAL A 78 9.57 1.96 -8.44
CA VAL A 78 8.91 0.80 -7.86
C VAL A 78 7.44 0.79 -8.28
N GLU A 79 6.95 -0.34 -8.77
CA GLU A 79 5.53 -0.50 -9.07
C GLU A 79 4.71 -0.20 -7.81
N THR A 80 3.75 0.70 -7.91
CA THR A 80 3.04 1.26 -6.76
C THR A 80 1.53 1.19 -6.96
N ILE A 81 0.85 0.42 -6.14
CA ILE A 81 -0.61 0.46 -6.04
C ILE A 81 -0.98 1.61 -5.11
N VAL A 82 -1.76 2.55 -5.60
CA VAL A 82 -2.20 3.72 -4.84
C VAL A 82 -3.67 3.60 -4.50
N LEU A 83 -3.99 3.55 -3.21
CA LEU A 83 -5.36 3.45 -2.72
C LEU A 83 -5.96 4.86 -2.67
N MET A 84 -6.79 5.17 -3.65
CA MET A 84 -7.39 6.50 -3.83
C MET A 84 -8.78 6.51 -3.19
N THR A 85 -8.91 7.09 -2.03
CA THR A 85 -10.16 7.08 -1.26
C THR A 85 -10.83 8.44 -1.14
N ASP A 86 -10.06 9.51 -1.12
CA ASP A 86 -10.54 10.86 -0.85
C ASP A 86 -9.70 11.96 -1.53
N SER A 87 -8.91 11.60 -2.54
CA SER A 87 -8.10 12.54 -3.32
C SER A 87 -8.39 12.37 -4.81
N PRO A 88 -8.23 13.43 -5.63
CA PRO A 88 -8.39 13.32 -7.08
C PRO A 88 -7.52 12.21 -7.68
N LEU A 89 -8.08 11.44 -8.61
CA LEU A 89 -7.45 10.27 -9.20
C LEU A 89 -6.09 10.59 -9.86
N LEU A 90 -5.93 11.79 -10.39
CA LEU A 90 -4.67 12.26 -10.99
C LEU A 90 -3.47 12.11 -10.04
N TYR A 91 -3.66 12.30 -8.73
CA TYR A 91 -2.57 12.22 -7.77
C TYR A 91 -1.99 10.81 -7.61
N GLY A 92 -2.73 9.79 -8.00
CA GLY A 92 -2.27 8.40 -7.96
C GLY A 92 -2.13 7.75 -9.34
N SER A 93 -2.11 8.52 -10.42
CA SER A 93 -2.10 7.99 -11.79
C SER A 93 -1.21 8.76 -12.77
N TYR A 94 -0.43 9.74 -12.33
CA TYR A 94 0.40 10.56 -13.21
C TYR A 94 1.72 9.89 -13.64
N SER A 95 2.10 8.80 -13.03
CA SER A 95 3.31 8.03 -13.35
C SER A 95 2.94 6.65 -13.91
N PRO A 96 3.69 6.11 -14.88
CA PRO A 96 3.48 4.74 -15.37
C PRO A 96 3.71 3.68 -14.29
N LYS A 97 4.38 4.02 -13.20
CA LYS A 97 4.58 3.14 -12.04
C LYS A 97 3.42 3.15 -11.05
N MET A 98 2.45 4.06 -11.23
CA MET A 98 1.28 4.18 -10.35
C MET A 98 0.09 3.41 -10.92
N HIS A 99 -0.55 2.63 -10.05
CA HIS A 99 -1.72 1.83 -10.36
C HIS A 99 -2.83 2.16 -9.34
N PRO A 100 -3.72 3.11 -9.66
CA PRO A 100 -4.73 3.53 -8.69
C PRO A 100 -5.82 2.47 -8.51
N ILE A 101 -6.26 2.28 -7.27
CA ILE A 101 -7.45 1.53 -6.91
C ILE A 101 -8.39 2.47 -6.19
N ILE A 102 -9.65 2.49 -6.62
CA ILE A 102 -10.70 3.32 -6.05
C ILE A 102 -11.72 2.48 -5.28
N PRO A 103 -12.53 3.10 -4.41
CA PRO A 103 -13.57 2.39 -3.67
C PRO A 103 -14.57 1.69 -4.60
N ASP A 104 -15.08 0.54 -4.15
CA ASP A 104 -16.13 -0.18 -4.88
C ASP A 104 -17.37 0.69 -5.09
N GLY A 105 -17.92 0.66 -6.30
CA GLY A 105 -19.08 1.45 -6.69
C GLY A 105 -18.78 2.88 -7.14
N GLU A 106 -17.54 3.33 -7.05
CA GLU A 106 -17.13 4.65 -7.52
C GLU A 106 -16.47 4.57 -8.91
N THR A 107 -16.68 5.60 -9.73
CA THR A 107 -16.02 5.75 -11.04
C THR A 107 -14.93 6.81 -11.00
N THR A 108 -14.96 7.69 -9.99
CA THR A 108 -13.97 8.74 -9.74
C THR A 108 -13.86 8.98 -8.24
N VAL A 109 -12.84 9.69 -7.83
CA VAL A 109 -12.58 10.03 -6.42
C VAL A 109 -12.32 11.52 -6.29
N THR A 110 -12.91 12.12 -5.27
CA THR A 110 -12.69 13.51 -4.87
C THR A 110 -12.40 13.58 -3.38
N HIS A 111 -12.06 14.77 -2.87
CA HIS A 111 -11.86 14.99 -1.42
C HIS A 111 -13.10 14.66 -0.58
N ASN A 112 -14.27 14.56 -1.19
CA ASN A 112 -15.54 14.27 -0.50
C ASN A 112 -15.96 12.78 -0.59
N THR A 113 -15.20 11.94 -1.27
CA THR A 113 -15.57 10.52 -1.48
C THR A 113 -15.52 9.70 -0.20
N LEU A 114 -14.54 9.92 0.67
CA LEU A 114 -14.38 9.27 1.98
C LEU A 114 -14.58 7.74 1.95
N GLY A 115 -14.00 7.09 0.94
CA GLY A 115 -14.28 5.69 0.62
C GLY A 115 -13.35 4.65 1.26
N LYS A 116 -12.68 4.94 2.37
CA LYS A 116 -11.66 4.05 2.98
C LYS A 116 -12.15 2.63 3.27
N ASP A 117 -13.39 2.49 3.72
CA ASP A 117 -13.97 1.19 4.07
C ASP A 117 -14.44 0.39 2.85
N LYS A 118 -14.41 0.99 1.66
CA LYS A 118 -14.88 0.39 0.40
C LYS A 118 -13.75 -0.08 -0.51
N ILE A 119 -12.49 0.03 -0.09
CA ILE A 119 -11.38 -0.56 -0.82
C ILE A 119 -11.35 -2.07 -0.58
N ASN A 120 -11.51 -2.82 -1.66
CA ASN A 120 -11.57 -4.28 -1.60
C ASN A 120 -10.16 -4.89 -1.61
N PRO A 121 -9.76 -5.64 -0.57
CA PRO A 121 -8.45 -6.30 -0.53
C PRO A 121 -8.19 -7.26 -1.69
N GLU A 122 -9.21 -7.91 -2.22
CA GLU A 122 -9.08 -8.80 -3.38
C GLU A 122 -8.72 -8.03 -4.65
N LYS A 123 -9.23 -6.81 -4.81
CA LYS A 123 -8.84 -5.93 -5.92
C LYS A 123 -7.35 -5.60 -5.86
N ILE A 124 -6.83 -5.30 -4.66
CA ILE A 124 -5.41 -5.03 -4.46
C ILE A 124 -4.59 -6.28 -4.81
N PHE A 125 -5.02 -7.44 -4.34
CA PHE A 125 -4.36 -8.72 -4.58
C PHE A 125 -4.33 -9.08 -6.07
N ASN A 126 -5.45 -8.92 -6.76
CA ASN A 126 -5.54 -9.20 -8.20
C ASN A 126 -4.69 -8.21 -9.02
N LYS A 127 -4.67 -6.92 -8.65
CA LYS A 127 -3.81 -5.93 -9.28
C LYS A 127 -2.33 -6.25 -9.07
N MET A 128 -1.94 -6.68 -7.89
CA MET A 128 -0.58 -7.14 -7.61
C MET A 128 -0.18 -8.30 -8.53
N LYS A 129 -1.05 -9.31 -8.68
CA LYS A 129 -0.77 -10.46 -9.57
C LYS A 129 -0.57 -10.03 -11.02
N GLU A 130 -1.40 -9.11 -11.49
CA GLU A 130 -1.31 -8.53 -12.83
C GLU A 130 0.02 -7.81 -13.03
N ILE A 131 0.39 -6.92 -12.12
CA ILE A 131 1.61 -6.11 -12.19
C ILE A 131 2.86 -6.99 -12.14
N LEU A 132 2.91 -7.93 -11.20
CA LEU A 132 4.05 -8.83 -11.00
C LEU A 132 4.01 -10.07 -11.88
N LYS A 133 3.00 -10.20 -12.73
CA LYS A 133 2.81 -11.35 -13.65
C LYS A 133 2.81 -12.70 -12.92
N LEU A 134 2.08 -12.76 -11.82
CA LEU A 134 1.92 -13.96 -10.99
C LEU A 134 0.67 -14.74 -11.40
N SER A 135 0.75 -16.04 -11.25
CA SER A 135 -0.38 -16.94 -11.53
C SER A 135 -1.35 -17.10 -10.35
#